data_67ab2a27083532036b44b6be728a1df0
#
_entry.id   67ab2a27083532036b44b6be728a1df0
#
_cell.length_a   1.000
_cell.length_b   1.000
_cell.length_c   1.000
_cell.angle_alpha   90.00
_cell.angle_beta   90.00
_cell.angle_gamma   90.00
#
_symmetry.space_group_name_H-M   'P 1'
#
loop_
_entity.id
_entity.type
_entity.pdbx_description
1 polymer ?
#
loop_
_entity_poly.entity_id
_entity_poly.type
_entity_poly.pdbx_seq_one_letter_code
_entity_poly.pdbx_strand_id
1 'polypeptide(L)'
;MPFAEVNNIKICYEIYGEGYPLLLVHGYDAKKEVWVAQIGALSEKFKVITVDLRSSGKSDRTEEPYTMDKLVEDLKGLMDFLKIEKANLMGQSMGGWIIQNFLLKYPEPAGKLILIATNHKGAGIHVLKESLIKEIEIREKDPVEAFLKHARLMYHQKFRKEMEENLSKKFHGIWSPEDLIKESTLDPKSTRDLENLATASASHNTLEKLDQIKNPTLLITGSHDRMSPKIVLDQMHEKLPNSTLKLFDKTGHKSFLSKAPEVNQVILEFLAD
;
A
#
# COMPACT_ATOMS: atom_id res chain seq x y z
N MET A 1 16.45 9.75 7.81
CA MET A 1 15.80 9.02 6.71
C MET A 1 16.73 9.07 5.51
N PRO A 2 17.07 7.94 4.93
CA PRO A 2 17.89 7.88 3.73
C PRO A 2 17.07 8.18 2.46
N PHE A 3 17.77 8.59 1.42
CA PHE A 3 17.24 8.82 0.07
C PHE A 3 18.05 8.04 -0.95
N ALA A 4 17.35 7.49 -1.94
CA ALA A 4 17.94 6.91 -3.13
C ALA A 4 17.73 7.88 -4.30
N GLU A 5 18.80 8.24 -5.00
CA GLU A 5 18.71 9.00 -6.25
C GLU A 5 18.47 8.03 -7.41
N VAL A 6 17.25 7.98 -7.93
CA VAL A 6 16.82 7.09 -9.00
C VAL A 6 15.95 7.84 -10.00
N ASN A 7 16.14 7.61 -11.27
CA ASN A 7 15.32 8.19 -12.35
C ASN A 7 15.15 9.73 -12.24
N ASN A 8 16.21 10.43 -11.83
CA ASN A 8 16.29 11.88 -11.62
C ASN A 8 15.37 12.42 -10.51
N ILE A 9 15.05 11.58 -9.51
CA ILE A 9 14.35 12.00 -8.30
C ILE A 9 14.97 11.35 -7.05
N LYS A 10 14.70 11.94 -5.89
CA LYS A 10 15.04 11.38 -4.59
C LYS A 10 13.85 10.60 -4.06
N ILE A 11 14.03 9.31 -3.88
CA ILE A 11 13.06 8.40 -3.25
C ILE A 11 13.45 8.20 -1.79
N CYS A 12 12.56 8.59 -0.87
CA CYS A 12 12.71 8.35 0.55
C CYS A 12 12.38 6.91 0.89
N TYR A 13 13.23 6.26 1.68
CA TYR A 13 13.00 4.90 2.14
C TYR A 13 13.49 4.71 3.58
N GLU A 14 13.08 3.63 4.22
CA GLU A 14 13.63 3.19 5.50
C GLU A 14 13.84 1.67 5.48
N ILE A 15 14.82 1.22 6.28
CA ILE A 15 15.16 -0.20 6.42
C ILE A 15 15.06 -0.58 7.90
N TYR A 16 14.41 -1.71 8.18
CA TYR A 16 14.23 -2.27 9.50
C TYR A 16 14.59 -3.75 9.50
N GLY A 17 15.29 -4.20 10.53
CA GLY A 17 15.72 -5.59 10.66
C GLY A 17 16.77 -6.00 9.61
N GLU A 18 17.03 -7.30 9.57
CA GLU A 18 18.01 -7.93 8.71
C GLU A 18 17.42 -9.20 8.06
N GLY A 19 18.15 -9.82 7.14
CA GLY A 19 17.74 -11.05 6.48
C GLY A 19 17.27 -10.84 5.04
N TYR A 20 16.36 -11.71 4.57
CA TYR A 20 15.88 -11.65 3.19
C TYR A 20 15.03 -10.39 2.94
N PRO A 21 15.25 -9.65 1.84
CA PRO A 21 14.56 -8.40 1.60
C PRO A 21 13.04 -8.58 1.41
N LEU A 22 12.27 -7.71 2.08
CA LEU A 22 10.82 -7.56 1.92
C LEU A 22 10.50 -6.09 1.67
N LEU A 23 10.14 -5.75 0.44
CA LEU A 23 9.85 -4.37 0.02
C LEU A 23 8.35 -4.08 0.10
N LEU A 24 7.99 -3.03 0.85
CA LEU A 24 6.62 -2.63 1.14
C LEU A 24 6.22 -1.39 0.34
N VAL A 25 5.21 -1.52 -0.51
CA VAL A 25 4.72 -0.47 -1.42
C VAL A 25 3.32 -0.01 -1.00
N HIS A 26 3.20 1.24 -0.58
CA HIS A 26 1.94 1.80 -0.07
C HIS A 26 0.92 2.12 -1.18
N GLY A 27 -0.32 2.39 -0.78
CA GLY A 27 -1.42 2.76 -1.67
C GLY A 27 -1.45 4.24 -2.06
N TYR A 28 -2.51 4.61 -2.79
CA TYR A 28 -2.70 5.92 -3.43
C TYR A 28 -2.64 7.10 -2.44
N ASP A 29 -3.38 7.03 -1.35
CA ASP A 29 -3.45 8.10 -0.33
C ASP A 29 -2.57 7.82 0.88
N ALA A 30 -1.49 7.09 0.69
CA ALA A 30 -0.62 6.71 1.78
C ALA A 30 0.83 7.18 1.57
N LYS A 31 1.65 6.95 2.57
CA LYS A 31 3.11 7.05 2.55
C LYS A 31 3.68 5.88 3.38
N LYS A 32 4.97 5.74 3.45
CA LYS A 32 5.62 4.55 4.05
C LYS A 32 5.21 4.27 5.50
N GLU A 33 4.79 5.29 6.25
CA GLU A 33 4.33 5.19 7.64
C GLU A 33 3.04 4.37 7.80
N VAL A 34 2.30 4.13 6.71
CA VAL A 34 1.09 3.28 6.75
C VAL A 34 1.39 1.85 7.25
N TRP A 35 2.64 1.42 7.16
CA TRP A 35 3.09 0.10 7.56
C TRP A 35 3.44 -0.04 9.05
N VAL A 36 3.10 0.95 9.87
CA VAL A 36 3.40 1.02 11.30
C VAL A 36 3.06 -0.27 12.06
N ALA A 37 1.99 -0.95 11.69
CA ALA A 37 1.54 -2.18 12.35
C ALA A 37 2.21 -3.46 11.81
N GLN A 38 2.95 -3.38 10.71
CA GLN A 38 3.65 -4.51 10.08
C GLN A 38 5.15 -4.52 10.40
N ILE A 39 5.76 -3.34 10.46
CA ILE A 39 7.22 -3.18 10.55
C ILE A 39 7.79 -4.01 11.70
N GLY A 40 7.26 -3.86 12.93
CA GLY A 40 7.80 -4.55 14.12
C GLY A 40 7.83 -6.07 13.95
N ALA A 41 6.68 -6.66 13.61
CA ALA A 41 6.56 -8.12 13.48
C ALA A 41 7.37 -8.69 12.30
N LEU A 42 7.42 -7.98 11.17
CA LEU A 42 8.10 -8.48 9.98
C LEU A 42 9.63 -8.28 10.06
N SER A 43 10.09 -7.20 10.70
CA SER A 43 11.53 -6.91 10.83
C SER A 43 12.27 -7.85 11.77
N GLU A 44 11.58 -8.66 12.56
CA GLU A 44 12.20 -9.72 13.34
C GLU A 44 12.82 -10.84 12.47
N LYS A 45 12.33 -11.01 11.24
CA LYS A 45 12.74 -12.10 10.33
C LYS A 45 13.19 -11.64 8.95
N PHE A 46 12.86 -10.42 8.57
CA PHE A 46 13.14 -9.89 7.23
C PHE A 46 13.83 -8.53 7.29
N LYS A 47 14.62 -8.24 6.27
CA LYS A 47 15.06 -6.88 5.98
C LYS A 47 13.89 -6.14 5.34
N VAL A 48 13.05 -5.51 6.17
CA VAL A 48 11.87 -4.76 5.73
C VAL A 48 12.29 -3.41 5.17
N ILE A 49 11.89 -3.12 3.96
CA ILE A 49 12.18 -1.86 3.27
C ILE A 49 10.86 -1.19 2.97
N THR A 50 10.62 -0.02 3.55
CA THR A 50 9.47 0.82 3.25
C THR A 50 9.88 1.98 2.36
N VAL A 51 9.02 2.41 1.46
CA VAL A 51 9.32 3.44 0.47
C VAL A 51 8.19 4.46 0.40
N ASP A 52 8.53 5.73 0.29
CA ASP A 52 7.61 6.76 -0.22
C ASP A 52 7.69 6.77 -1.75
N LEU A 53 6.57 6.48 -2.40
CA LEU A 53 6.49 6.60 -3.86
C LEU A 53 6.72 8.06 -4.29
N ARG A 54 7.13 8.30 -5.55
CA ARG A 54 7.15 9.67 -6.09
C ARG A 54 5.83 10.37 -5.80
N SER A 55 5.85 11.66 -5.54
CA SER A 55 4.69 12.46 -5.14
C SER A 55 4.03 12.01 -3.83
N SER A 56 4.79 11.36 -2.93
CA SER A 56 4.30 10.91 -1.62
C SER A 56 5.35 11.12 -0.53
N GLY A 57 4.88 11.44 0.68
CA GLY A 57 5.72 11.60 1.85
C GLY A 57 6.90 12.54 1.60
N LYS A 58 8.11 12.07 1.84
CA LYS A 58 9.36 12.82 1.68
C LYS A 58 10.07 12.61 0.36
N SER A 59 9.56 11.75 -0.51
CA SER A 59 10.06 11.62 -1.87
C SER A 59 9.78 12.85 -2.71
N ASP A 60 10.61 13.09 -3.73
CA ASP A 60 10.44 14.22 -4.63
C ASP A 60 9.07 14.20 -5.30
N ARG A 61 8.54 15.41 -5.47
CA ARG A 61 7.29 15.69 -6.17
C ARG A 61 7.59 16.16 -7.58
N THR A 62 6.76 15.77 -8.53
CA THR A 62 6.94 16.14 -9.92
C THR A 62 5.78 17.01 -10.40
N GLU A 63 6.08 18.08 -11.12
CA GLU A 63 5.08 18.96 -11.72
C GLU A 63 4.36 18.26 -12.88
N GLU A 64 5.11 17.51 -13.70
CA GLU A 64 4.59 16.84 -14.87
C GLU A 64 3.89 15.52 -14.53
N PRO A 65 2.78 15.19 -15.21
CA PRO A 65 2.14 13.89 -15.13
C PRO A 65 3.10 12.75 -15.50
N TYR A 66 2.90 11.60 -14.88
CA TYR A 66 3.69 10.39 -15.15
C TYR A 66 2.79 9.17 -15.29
N THR A 67 3.39 8.07 -15.71
CA THR A 67 2.69 6.81 -16.00
C THR A 67 2.92 5.77 -14.90
N MET A 68 2.12 4.70 -14.90
CA MET A 68 2.36 3.51 -14.06
C MET A 68 3.75 2.94 -14.27
N ASP A 69 4.23 2.93 -15.52
CA ASP A 69 5.58 2.47 -15.87
C ASP A 69 6.67 3.26 -15.14
N LYS A 70 6.47 4.57 -14.94
CA LYS A 70 7.42 5.39 -14.19
C LYS A 70 7.50 5.00 -12.70
N LEU A 71 6.38 4.64 -12.09
CA LEU A 71 6.35 4.10 -10.72
C LEU A 71 7.06 2.74 -10.63
N VAL A 72 6.90 1.92 -11.66
CA VAL A 72 7.60 0.63 -11.79
C VAL A 72 9.11 0.83 -11.90
N GLU A 73 9.55 1.77 -12.74
CA GLU A 73 10.97 2.12 -12.90
C GLU A 73 11.58 2.66 -11.60
N ASP A 74 10.84 3.44 -10.82
CA ASP A 74 11.32 3.93 -9.53
C ASP A 74 11.53 2.80 -8.53
N LEU A 75 10.63 1.83 -8.52
CA LEU A 75 10.76 0.65 -7.67
C LEU A 75 11.99 -0.18 -8.07
N LYS A 76 12.19 -0.39 -9.40
CA LYS A 76 13.37 -1.06 -9.95
C LYS A 76 14.65 -0.31 -9.59
N GLY A 77 14.66 1.01 -9.82
CA GLY A 77 15.80 1.86 -9.50
C GLY A 77 16.16 1.86 -8.01
N LEU A 78 15.16 1.80 -7.11
CA LEU A 78 15.41 1.65 -5.68
C LEU A 78 16.06 0.31 -5.35
N MET A 79 15.58 -0.79 -5.93
CA MET A 79 16.19 -2.10 -5.75
C MET A 79 17.65 -2.12 -6.25
N ASP A 80 17.91 -1.53 -7.40
CA ASP A 80 19.28 -1.43 -7.98
C ASP A 80 20.21 -0.58 -7.09
N PHE A 81 19.72 0.58 -6.62
CA PHE A 81 20.45 1.45 -5.72
C PHE A 81 20.84 0.72 -4.42
N LEU A 82 19.92 -0.08 -3.88
CA LEU A 82 20.14 -0.88 -2.66
C LEU A 82 20.89 -2.20 -2.93
N LYS A 83 21.26 -2.48 -4.19
CA LYS A 83 21.89 -3.73 -4.63
C LYS A 83 21.10 -4.97 -4.25
N ILE A 84 19.77 -4.88 -4.38
CA ILE A 84 18.83 -5.96 -4.12
C ILE A 84 18.51 -6.66 -5.43
N GLU A 85 19.10 -7.81 -5.65
CA GLU A 85 18.85 -8.62 -6.84
C GLU A 85 17.47 -9.29 -6.79
N LYS A 86 17.04 -9.72 -5.59
CA LYS A 86 15.74 -10.37 -5.38
C LYS A 86 15.12 -10.01 -4.04
N ALA A 87 13.81 -9.75 -4.01
CA ALA A 87 13.04 -9.43 -2.81
C ALA A 87 11.66 -10.05 -2.84
N ASN A 88 11.08 -10.30 -1.67
CA ASN A 88 9.64 -10.45 -1.54
C ASN A 88 9.00 -9.05 -1.67
N LEU A 89 7.83 -8.99 -2.29
CA LEU A 89 7.13 -7.71 -2.52
C LEU A 89 5.77 -7.72 -1.82
N MET A 90 5.50 -6.68 -1.06
CA MET A 90 4.21 -6.48 -0.39
C MET A 90 3.61 -5.14 -0.81
N GLY A 91 2.39 -5.16 -1.37
CA GLY A 91 1.72 -3.95 -1.84
C GLY A 91 0.27 -3.86 -1.40
N GLN A 92 -0.13 -2.67 -0.96
CA GLN A 92 -1.50 -2.38 -0.58
C GLN A 92 -2.16 -1.49 -1.63
N SER A 93 -3.39 -1.84 -2.07
CA SER A 93 -4.18 -1.02 -3.01
C SER A 93 -3.37 -0.69 -4.27
N MET A 94 -3.14 0.58 -4.59
CA MET A 94 -2.29 1.01 -5.71
C MET A 94 -0.87 0.42 -5.66
N GLY A 95 -0.29 0.21 -4.47
CA GLY A 95 0.99 -0.49 -4.32
C GLY A 95 0.96 -1.90 -4.92
N GLY A 96 -0.17 -2.60 -4.80
CA GLY A 96 -0.39 -3.87 -5.47
C GLY A 96 -0.49 -3.75 -6.99
N TRP A 97 -1.02 -2.63 -7.52
CA TRP A 97 -1.02 -2.35 -8.97
C TRP A 97 0.39 -2.16 -9.50
N ILE A 98 1.21 -1.42 -8.76
CA ILE A 98 2.62 -1.19 -9.12
C ILE A 98 3.35 -2.53 -9.16
N ILE A 99 3.17 -3.39 -8.14
CA ILE A 99 3.81 -4.72 -8.10
C ILE A 99 3.35 -5.61 -9.25
N GLN A 100 2.05 -5.63 -9.60
CA GLN A 100 1.58 -6.38 -10.77
C GLN A 100 2.26 -5.92 -12.06
N ASN A 101 2.32 -4.62 -12.31
CA ASN A 101 2.99 -4.07 -13.50
C ASN A 101 4.51 -4.29 -13.45
N PHE A 102 5.12 -4.21 -12.27
CA PHE A 102 6.53 -4.51 -12.05
C PHE A 102 6.87 -5.94 -12.50
N LEU A 103 6.08 -6.92 -12.08
CA LEU A 103 6.29 -8.31 -12.42
C LEU A 103 6.04 -8.65 -13.89
N LEU A 104 5.10 -7.98 -14.52
CA LEU A 104 4.87 -8.12 -15.96
C LEU A 104 6.04 -7.55 -16.79
N LYS A 105 6.81 -6.64 -16.22
CA LYS A 105 7.99 -6.03 -16.87
C LYS A 105 9.30 -6.67 -16.40
N TYR A 106 9.42 -6.97 -15.13
CA TYR A 106 10.60 -7.48 -14.44
C TYR A 106 10.26 -8.70 -13.58
N PRO A 107 10.10 -9.90 -14.13
CA PRO A 107 9.69 -11.08 -13.36
C PRO A 107 10.80 -11.61 -12.42
N GLU A 108 12.07 -11.50 -12.81
CA GLU A 108 13.20 -12.13 -12.11
C GLU A 108 13.51 -11.55 -10.70
N PRO A 109 13.41 -10.21 -10.44
CA PRO A 109 13.76 -9.64 -9.16
C PRO A 109 12.78 -9.95 -8.02
N ALA A 110 11.65 -10.61 -8.29
CA ALA A 110 10.65 -10.89 -7.26
C ALA A 110 10.68 -12.34 -6.76
N GLY A 111 10.57 -12.48 -5.43
CA GLY A 111 10.31 -13.72 -4.73
C GLY A 111 8.80 -13.97 -4.56
N LYS A 112 8.33 -14.07 -3.31
CA LYS A 112 6.92 -14.18 -2.96
C LYS A 112 6.23 -12.81 -2.96
N LEU A 113 4.92 -12.82 -3.21
CA LEU A 113 4.09 -11.62 -3.29
C LEU A 113 3.02 -11.60 -2.22
N ILE A 114 2.81 -10.44 -1.61
CA ILE A 114 1.68 -10.19 -0.72
C ILE A 114 0.90 -8.99 -1.27
N LEU A 115 -0.31 -9.23 -1.73
CA LEU A 115 -1.18 -8.23 -2.34
C LEU A 115 -2.39 -7.99 -1.44
N ILE A 116 -2.42 -6.81 -0.79
CA ILE A 116 -3.41 -6.48 0.25
C ILE A 116 -4.41 -5.46 -0.30
N ALA A 117 -5.70 -5.75 -0.22
CA ALA A 117 -6.78 -4.83 -0.56
C ALA A 117 -6.53 -4.13 -1.92
N THR A 118 -6.15 -4.90 -2.91
CA THR A 118 -5.82 -4.44 -4.27
C THR A 118 -6.79 -5.01 -5.29
N ASN A 119 -6.62 -4.64 -6.54
CA ASN A 119 -7.38 -5.19 -7.66
C ASN A 119 -6.54 -5.22 -8.93
N HIS A 120 -7.14 -5.66 -10.02
CA HIS A 120 -6.51 -5.77 -11.33
C HIS A 120 -6.82 -4.59 -12.27
N LYS A 121 -7.53 -3.56 -11.78
CA LYS A 121 -8.03 -2.46 -12.63
C LYS A 121 -8.04 -1.13 -11.87
N GLY A 122 -7.56 -0.07 -12.50
CA GLY A 122 -7.54 1.30 -11.96
C GLY A 122 -8.93 1.99 -11.96
N ALA A 123 -10.00 1.21 -12.07
CA ALA A 123 -11.36 1.76 -12.10
C ALA A 123 -11.71 2.49 -10.79
N GLY A 124 -12.38 3.63 -10.90
CA GLY A 124 -12.80 4.42 -9.73
C GLY A 124 -11.74 5.38 -9.17
N ILE A 125 -10.49 5.33 -9.66
CA ILE A 125 -9.42 6.20 -9.14
C ILE A 125 -9.75 7.69 -9.26
N HIS A 126 -10.45 8.10 -10.32
CA HIS A 126 -10.85 9.50 -10.49
C HIS A 126 -11.89 9.93 -9.44
N VAL A 127 -12.82 9.05 -9.08
CA VAL A 127 -13.81 9.33 -8.03
C VAL A 127 -13.13 9.45 -6.67
N LEU A 128 -12.19 8.55 -6.39
CA LEU A 128 -11.38 8.61 -5.16
C LEU A 128 -10.55 9.91 -5.13
N LYS A 129 -9.89 10.27 -6.23
CA LYS A 129 -9.12 11.51 -6.36
C LYS A 129 -9.99 12.74 -6.00
N GLU A 130 -11.19 12.88 -6.59
CA GLU A 130 -12.08 14.00 -6.29
C GLU A 130 -12.49 14.06 -4.81
N SER A 131 -12.70 12.89 -4.18
CA SER A 131 -12.99 12.83 -2.75
C SER A 131 -11.82 13.31 -1.91
N LEU A 132 -10.60 12.88 -2.24
CA LEU A 132 -9.39 13.22 -1.49
C LEU A 132 -8.99 14.70 -1.67
N ILE A 133 -9.20 15.27 -2.87
CA ILE A 133 -8.99 16.71 -3.10
C ILE A 133 -9.89 17.53 -2.17
N LYS A 134 -11.17 17.15 -2.02
CA LYS A 134 -12.07 17.80 -1.06
C LYS A 134 -11.65 17.59 0.40
N GLU A 135 -11.01 16.49 0.71
CA GLU A 135 -10.50 16.21 2.05
C GLU A 135 -9.28 17.07 2.40
N ILE A 136 -8.50 17.57 1.43
CA ILE A 136 -7.36 18.49 1.69
C ILE A 136 -7.85 19.72 2.44
N GLU A 137 -8.90 20.40 1.96
CA GLU A 137 -9.46 21.60 2.60
C GLU A 137 -9.99 21.33 4.01
N ILE A 138 -10.57 20.14 4.22
CA ILE A 138 -11.08 19.75 5.54
C ILE A 138 -9.88 19.50 6.46
N ARG A 139 -8.86 18.78 6.02
CA ARG A 139 -7.68 18.44 6.82
C ARG A 139 -6.89 19.68 7.26
N GLU A 140 -6.82 20.71 6.42
CA GLU A 140 -6.19 21.99 6.76
C GLU A 140 -6.90 22.70 7.91
N LYS A 141 -8.22 22.55 8.03
CA LYS A 141 -9.06 23.18 9.06
C LYS A 141 -9.23 22.28 10.29
N ASP A 142 -9.54 21.02 10.07
CA ASP A 142 -9.80 20.01 11.09
C ASP A 142 -9.27 18.63 10.64
N PRO A 143 -8.03 18.28 10.99
CA PRO A 143 -7.45 16.97 10.66
C PRO A 143 -8.22 15.78 11.25
N VAL A 144 -8.91 15.98 12.38
CA VAL A 144 -9.72 14.93 13.03
C VAL A 144 -10.95 14.66 12.18
N GLU A 145 -11.68 15.69 11.76
CA GLU A 145 -12.85 15.53 10.88
C GLU A 145 -12.45 14.84 9.57
N ALA A 146 -11.36 15.28 8.92
CA ALA A 146 -10.85 14.67 7.69
C ALA A 146 -10.55 13.18 7.88
N PHE A 147 -9.84 12.83 8.96
CA PHE A 147 -9.53 11.44 9.28
C PHE A 147 -10.79 10.59 9.50
N LEU A 148 -11.74 11.06 10.30
CA LEU A 148 -12.98 10.33 10.59
C LEU A 148 -13.84 10.15 9.33
N LYS A 149 -13.88 11.15 8.47
CA LYS A 149 -14.56 11.06 7.17
C LYS A 149 -13.90 10.02 6.28
N HIS A 150 -12.58 10.04 6.14
CA HIS A 150 -11.81 9.07 5.39
C HIS A 150 -11.96 7.64 5.96
N ALA A 151 -11.97 7.51 7.28
CA ALA A 151 -12.15 6.23 7.97
C ALA A 151 -13.45 5.49 7.60
N ARG A 152 -14.49 6.22 7.14
CA ARG A 152 -15.76 5.62 6.66
C ARG A 152 -15.59 4.76 5.41
N LEU A 153 -14.60 5.07 4.59
CA LEU A 153 -14.26 4.29 3.39
C LEU A 153 -13.32 3.14 3.73
N MET A 154 -12.42 3.33 4.70
CA MET A 154 -11.28 2.46 4.95
C MET A 154 -11.56 1.34 5.95
N TYR A 155 -12.44 1.57 6.92
CA TYR A 155 -12.63 0.64 8.04
C TYR A 155 -14.07 0.15 8.17
N HIS A 156 -14.22 -1.06 8.67
CA HIS A 156 -15.54 -1.59 9.06
C HIS A 156 -16.18 -0.77 10.19
N GLN A 157 -17.50 -0.63 10.17
CA GLN A 157 -18.25 0.24 11.09
C GLN A 157 -17.92 0.00 12.58
N LYS A 158 -17.78 -1.25 13.00
CA LYS A 158 -17.48 -1.56 14.41
C LYS A 158 -16.13 -0.99 14.83
N PHE A 159 -15.09 -1.24 14.04
CA PHE A 159 -13.75 -0.74 14.32
C PHE A 159 -13.68 0.79 14.28
N ARG A 160 -14.38 1.40 13.32
CA ARG A 160 -14.48 2.86 13.21
C ARG A 160 -15.10 3.49 14.45
N LYS A 161 -16.19 2.93 14.99
CA LYS A 161 -16.81 3.41 16.23
C LYS A 161 -15.82 3.39 17.40
N GLU A 162 -15.04 2.33 17.53
CA GLU A 162 -14.01 2.25 18.57
C GLU A 162 -12.93 3.34 18.42
N MET A 163 -12.57 3.72 17.18
CA MET A 163 -11.65 4.83 16.93
C MET A 163 -12.29 6.19 17.26
N GLU A 164 -13.57 6.39 16.88
CA GLU A 164 -14.31 7.62 17.15
C GLU A 164 -14.51 7.87 18.65
N GLU A 165 -14.74 6.82 19.45
CA GLU A 165 -14.93 6.88 20.90
C GLU A 165 -13.66 7.27 21.66
N ASN A 166 -12.48 6.90 21.15
CA ASN A 166 -11.22 7.21 21.81
C ASN A 166 -10.07 7.27 20.80
N LEU A 167 -9.72 8.48 20.36
CA LEU A 167 -8.66 8.71 19.37
C LEU A 167 -7.26 8.34 19.87
N SER A 168 -7.02 8.37 21.18
CA SER A 168 -5.72 8.01 21.77
C SER A 168 -5.60 6.52 22.12
N LYS A 169 -6.67 5.72 21.93
CA LYS A 169 -6.62 4.27 22.15
C LYS A 169 -5.57 3.62 21.27
N LYS A 170 -4.62 2.94 21.88
CA LYS A 170 -3.64 2.12 21.16
C LYS A 170 -4.26 0.81 20.71
N PHE A 171 -4.38 0.64 19.39
CA PHE A 171 -4.77 -0.63 18.78
C PHE A 171 -3.56 -1.55 18.69
N HIS A 172 -3.75 -2.79 19.14
CA HIS A 172 -2.70 -3.82 19.20
C HIS A 172 -1.44 -3.40 19.98
N GLY A 173 -1.53 -2.35 20.82
CA GLY A 173 -0.39 -1.75 21.52
C GLY A 173 0.57 -0.97 20.61
N ILE A 174 0.25 -0.78 19.32
CA ILE A 174 1.18 -0.27 18.30
C ILE A 174 0.83 1.17 17.88
N TRP A 175 -0.40 1.42 17.48
CA TRP A 175 -0.81 2.68 16.86
C TRP A 175 -2.18 3.17 17.39
N SER A 176 -2.44 4.47 17.30
CA SER A 176 -3.72 5.07 17.62
C SER A 176 -4.25 5.91 16.44
N PRO A 177 -5.56 6.21 16.40
CA PRO A 177 -6.10 7.21 15.47
C PRO A 177 -5.37 8.55 15.55
N GLU A 178 -5.02 9.00 16.76
CA GLU A 178 -4.26 10.24 16.98
C GLU A 178 -2.89 10.21 16.30
N ASP A 179 -2.17 9.08 16.34
CA ASP A 179 -0.90 8.92 15.63
C ASP A 179 -1.11 9.05 14.11
N LEU A 180 -2.15 8.42 13.56
CA LEU A 180 -2.45 8.48 12.13
C LEU A 180 -2.91 9.87 11.69
N ILE A 181 -3.69 10.58 12.54
CA ILE A 181 -4.10 11.96 12.30
C ILE A 181 -2.88 12.86 12.24
N LYS A 182 -2.01 12.79 13.26
CA LYS A 182 -0.75 13.54 13.29
C LYS A 182 0.09 13.26 12.06
N GLU A 183 0.23 11.98 11.71
CA GLU A 183 1.02 11.56 10.54
C GLU A 183 0.42 12.09 9.23
N SER A 184 -0.90 12.18 9.11
CA SER A 184 -1.57 12.70 7.91
C SER A 184 -1.32 14.19 7.64
N THR A 185 -0.89 14.95 8.66
CA THR A 185 -0.54 16.38 8.53
C THR A 185 0.93 16.60 8.19
N LEU A 186 1.76 15.58 8.28
CA LEU A 186 3.19 15.66 7.93
C LEU A 186 3.37 15.29 6.45
N ASP A 187 4.02 16.17 5.69
CA ASP A 187 4.27 15.98 4.26
C ASP A 187 3.02 15.53 3.45
N PRO A 188 1.86 16.22 3.60
CA PRO A 188 0.63 15.79 2.95
C PRO A 188 0.74 15.91 1.43
N LYS A 189 -0.01 15.06 0.71
CA LYS A 189 -0.14 15.20 -0.74
C LYS A 189 -0.89 16.46 -1.11
N SER A 190 -0.40 17.15 -2.12
CA SER A 190 -1.09 18.26 -2.78
C SER A 190 -2.14 17.74 -3.78
N THR A 191 -3.00 18.63 -4.26
CA THR A 191 -3.91 18.35 -5.39
C THR A 191 -3.15 17.80 -6.59
N ARG A 192 -2.00 18.40 -6.95
CA ARG A 192 -1.15 17.96 -8.06
C ARG A 192 -0.63 16.55 -7.87
N ASP A 193 -0.19 16.21 -6.66
CA ASP A 193 0.27 14.83 -6.35
C ASP A 193 -0.83 13.80 -6.57
N LEU A 194 -2.05 14.11 -6.12
CA LEU A 194 -3.21 13.24 -6.33
C LEU A 194 -3.59 13.12 -7.81
N GLU A 195 -3.53 14.21 -8.57
CA GLU A 195 -3.79 14.19 -10.01
C GLU A 195 -2.78 13.35 -10.78
N ASN A 196 -1.50 13.51 -10.48
CA ASN A 196 -0.41 12.78 -11.11
C ASN A 196 -0.51 11.27 -10.81
N LEU A 197 -0.74 10.90 -9.55
CA LEU A 197 -0.93 9.50 -9.16
C LEU A 197 -2.20 8.89 -9.79
N ALA A 198 -3.31 9.66 -9.90
CA ALA A 198 -4.51 9.18 -10.56
C ALA A 198 -4.28 8.96 -12.07
N THR A 199 -3.55 9.87 -12.72
CA THR A 199 -3.18 9.75 -14.14
C THR A 199 -2.35 8.49 -14.36
N ALA A 200 -1.33 8.25 -13.53
CA ALA A 200 -0.50 7.05 -13.60
C ALA A 200 -1.33 5.76 -13.42
N SER A 201 -2.33 5.81 -12.56
CA SER A 201 -3.12 4.64 -12.16
C SER A 201 -4.28 4.32 -13.10
N ALA A 202 -4.77 5.30 -13.86
CA ALA A 202 -5.99 5.17 -14.68
C ALA A 202 -5.88 4.06 -15.76
N SER A 203 -4.68 3.82 -16.28
CA SER A 203 -4.42 2.81 -17.30
C SER A 203 -4.18 1.40 -16.75
N HIS A 204 -4.14 1.23 -15.41
CA HIS A 204 -3.91 -0.08 -14.81
C HIS A 204 -5.04 -1.06 -15.19
N ASN A 205 -4.67 -2.12 -15.88
CA ASN A 205 -5.55 -3.22 -16.26
C ASN A 205 -4.70 -4.47 -16.56
N THR A 206 -4.68 -5.41 -15.61
CA THR A 206 -3.77 -6.55 -15.66
C THR A 206 -4.47 -7.91 -15.70
N LEU A 207 -5.81 -7.98 -15.58
CA LEU A 207 -6.55 -9.24 -15.41
C LEU A 207 -6.13 -10.32 -16.41
N GLU A 208 -6.08 -9.98 -17.70
CA GLU A 208 -5.75 -10.91 -18.78
C GLU A 208 -4.25 -11.26 -18.88
N LYS A 209 -3.43 -10.70 -17.98
CA LYS A 209 -1.99 -10.92 -17.91
C LYS A 209 -1.54 -11.54 -16.58
N LEU A 210 -2.46 -11.69 -15.61
CA LEU A 210 -2.11 -12.22 -14.28
C LEU A 210 -1.60 -13.65 -14.33
N ASP A 211 -1.99 -14.43 -15.34
CA ASP A 211 -1.49 -15.78 -15.58
C ASP A 211 0.01 -15.84 -15.91
N GLN A 212 0.61 -14.70 -16.31
CA GLN A 212 2.06 -14.59 -16.54
C GLN A 212 2.85 -14.45 -15.23
N ILE A 213 2.20 -14.03 -14.13
CA ILE A 213 2.81 -13.90 -12.81
C ILE A 213 2.82 -15.27 -12.14
N LYS A 214 4.00 -15.93 -12.13
CA LYS A 214 4.18 -17.30 -11.61
C LYS A 214 4.63 -17.34 -10.16
N ASN A 215 4.91 -16.19 -9.57
CA ASN A 215 5.37 -16.08 -8.19
C ASN A 215 4.30 -16.56 -7.20
N PRO A 216 4.66 -17.29 -6.13
CA PRO A 216 3.74 -17.56 -5.04
C PRO A 216 3.13 -16.24 -4.54
N THR A 217 1.82 -16.17 -4.49
CA THR A 217 1.08 -14.92 -4.21
C THR A 217 0.05 -15.12 -3.11
N LEU A 218 0.14 -14.31 -2.06
CA LEU A 218 -0.88 -14.21 -1.03
C LEU A 218 -1.76 -12.98 -1.31
N LEU A 219 -3.05 -13.23 -1.56
CA LEU A 219 -4.06 -12.20 -1.68
C LEU A 219 -4.77 -12.01 -0.33
N ILE A 220 -4.85 -10.77 0.16
CA ILE A 220 -5.52 -10.42 1.43
C ILE A 220 -6.56 -9.35 1.18
N THR A 221 -7.78 -9.55 1.71
CA THR A 221 -8.83 -8.51 1.68
C THR A 221 -9.74 -8.60 2.90
N GLY A 222 -10.48 -7.50 3.14
CA GLY A 222 -11.54 -7.44 4.15
C GLY A 222 -12.90 -7.80 3.57
N SER A 223 -13.76 -8.46 4.35
CA SER A 223 -15.12 -8.84 3.93
C SER A 223 -16.02 -7.62 3.63
N HIS A 224 -15.65 -6.45 4.10
CA HIS A 224 -16.36 -5.18 3.91
C HIS A 224 -15.50 -4.14 3.16
N ASP A 225 -14.50 -4.59 2.42
CA ASP A 225 -13.72 -3.71 1.54
C ASP A 225 -14.57 -3.31 0.32
N ARG A 226 -14.92 -2.01 0.23
CA ARG A 226 -15.72 -1.46 -0.86
C ARG A 226 -14.87 -0.97 -2.03
N MET A 227 -13.58 -0.79 -1.81
CA MET A 227 -12.64 -0.30 -2.84
C MET A 227 -12.03 -1.46 -3.63
N SER A 228 -11.75 -2.57 -2.93
CA SER A 228 -11.25 -3.81 -3.52
C SER A 228 -12.09 -4.98 -3.00
N PRO A 229 -13.36 -5.08 -3.45
CA PRO A 229 -14.28 -6.08 -2.93
C PRO A 229 -13.82 -7.49 -3.27
N LYS A 230 -14.19 -8.45 -2.41
CA LYS A 230 -13.79 -9.87 -2.52
C LYS A 230 -13.93 -10.41 -3.95
N ILE A 231 -15.00 -10.09 -4.66
CA ILE A 231 -15.23 -10.58 -6.02
C ILE A 231 -14.10 -10.24 -7.00
N VAL A 232 -13.45 -9.09 -6.81
CA VAL A 232 -12.32 -8.67 -7.65
C VAL A 232 -11.07 -9.49 -7.31
N LEU A 233 -10.87 -9.80 -6.03
CA LEU A 233 -9.76 -10.65 -5.62
C LEU A 233 -10.01 -12.13 -6.01
N ASP A 234 -11.27 -12.58 -6.02
CA ASP A 234 -11.63 -13.91 -6.58
C ASP A 234 -11.21 -14.00 -8.05
N GLN A 235 -11.51 -12.99 -8.87
CA GLN A 235 -11.08 -12.93 -10.27
C GLN A 235 -9.56 -12.96 -10.41
N MET A 236 -8.84 -12.25 -9.53
CA MET A 236 -7.37 -12.31 -9.51
C MET A 236 -6.87 -13.70 -9.10
N HIS A 237 -7.48 -14.31 -8.09
CA HIS A 237 -7.14 -15.65 -7.61
C HIS A 237 -7.34 -16.73 -8.68
N GLU A 238 -8.40 -16.63 -9.46
CA GLU A 238 -8.67 -17.53 -10.60
C GLU A 238 -7.60 -17.43 -11.71
N LYS A 239 -7.03 -16.22 -11.90
CA LYS A 239 -6.04 -15.97 -12.96
C LYS A 239 -4.58 -16.19 -12.49
N LEU A 240 -4.28 -15.97 -11.23
CA LEU A 240 -2.94 -16.16 -10.66
C LEU A 240 -2.68 -17.65 -10.36
N PRO A 241 -1.75 -18.33 -11.05
CA PRO A 241 -1.63 -19.78 -10.98
C PRO A 241 -1.16 -20.32 -9.62
N ASN A 242 -0.44 -19.50 -8.85
CA ASN A 242 0.15 -19.89 -7.56
C ASN A 242 -0.31 -18.94 -6.46
N SER A 243 -1.63 -18.74 -6.31
CA SER A 243 -2.16 -17.82 -5.33
C SER A 243 -2.96 -18.48 -4.22
N THR A 244 -2.98 -17.84 -3.07
CA THR A 244 -3.83 -18.14 -1.92
C THR A 244 -4.61 -16.89 -1.54
N LEU A 245 -5.91 -17.01 -1.28
CA LEU A 245 -6.75 -15.88 -0.87
C LEU A 245 -7.14 -16.00 0.60
N LYS A 246 -6.88 -14.95 1.38
CA LYS A 246 -7.30 -14.81 2.78
C LYS A 246 -8.29 -13.65 2.92
N LEU A 247 -9.49 -13.99 3.42
CA LEU A 247 -10.54 -13.03 3.72
C LEU A 247 -10.60 -12.79 5.24
N PHE A 248 -10.49 -11.53 5.65
CA PHE A 248 -10.65 -11.15 7.06
C PHE A 248 -12.07 -10.62 7.29
N ASP A 249 -12.82 -11.31 8.15
CA ASP A 249 -14.20 -10.92 8.45
C ASP A 249 -14.26 -9.60 9.25
N LYS A 250 -15.32 -8.82 8.99
CA LYS A 250 -15.58 -7.52 9.63
C LYS A 250 -14.44 -6.52 9.53
N THR A 251 -13.72 -6.54 8.40
CA THR A 251 -12.68 -5.56 8.09
C THR A 251 -12.94 -4.88 6.75
N GLY A 252 -12.43 -3.65 6.61
CA GLY A 252 -12.48 -2.87 5.37
C GLY A 252 -11.15 -2.88 4.61
N HIS A 253 -10.91 -1.82 3.87
CA HIS A 253 -9.73 -1.64 3.02
C HIS A 253 -8.38 -1.66 3.78
N LYS A 254 -8.38 -1.21 5.04
CA LYS A 254 -7.21 -1.24 5.94
C LYS A 254 -7.29 -2.42 6.94
N SER A 255 -7.57 -3.63 6.42
CA SER A 255 -7.58 -4.87 7.21
C SER A 255 -6.25 -5.11 7.94
N PHE A 256 -5.13 -4.77 7.31
CA PHE A 256 -3.77 -4.91 7.83
C PHE A 256 -3.46 -3.99 9.04
N LEU A 257 -4.25 -2.95 9.26
CA LEU A 257 -4.21 -2.13 10.47
C LEU A 257 -5.23 -2.60 11.51
N SER A 258 -6.47 -2.88 11.09
CA SER A 258 -7.55 -3.24 12.02
C SER A 258 -7.42 -4.64 12.61
N LYS A 259 -6.72 -5.54 11.91
CA LYS A 259 -6.40 -6.91 12.34
C LYS A 259 -4.91 -7.24 12.17
N ALA A 260 -4.07 -6.29 12.59
CA ALA A 260 -2.64 -6.39 12.37
C ALA A 260 -2.00 -7.68 12.90
N PRO A 261 -2.28 -8.17 14.10
CA PRO A 261 -1.68 -9.41 14.59
C PRO A 261 -2.00 -10.61 13.70
N GLU A 262 -3.27 -10.78 13.33
CA GLU A 262 -3.72 -11.91 12.51
C GLU A 262 -3.19 -11.79 11.07
N VAL A 263 -3.16 -10.59 10.52
CA VAL A 263 -2.61 -10.35 9.18
C VAL A 263 -1.12 -10.60 9.16
N ASN A 264 -0.37 -10.11 10.15
CA ASN A 264 1.07 -10.34 10.25
C ASN A 264 1.40 -11.83 10.40
N GLN A 265 0.62 -12.57 11.18
CA GLN A 265 0.79 -14.01 11.32
C GLN A 265 0.65 -14.72 9.97
N VAL A 266 -0.42 -14.45 9.23
CA VAL A 266 -0.66 -15.06 7.91
C VAL A 266 0.45 -14.69 6.91
N ILE A 267 0.96 -13.46 6.96
CA ILE A 267 2.08 -13.03 6.11
C ILE A 267 3.36 -13.82 6.49
N LEU A 268 3.68 -13.92 7.78
CA LEU A 268 4.87 -14.63 8.25
C LEU A 268 4.82 -16.13 7.92
N GLU A 269 3.66 -16.77 8.09
CA GLU A 269 3.45 -18.16 7.71
C GLU A 269 3.69 -18.36 6.20
N PHE A 270 3.07 -17.54 5.37
CA PHE A 270 3.25 -17.60 3.91
C PHE A 270 4.70 -17.35 3.47
N LEU A 271 5.42 -16.44 4.12
CA LEU A 271 6.81 -16.15 3.78
C LEU A 271 7.78 -17.23 4.25
N ALA A 272 7.44 -18.02 5.28
CA ALA A 272 8.28 -19.09 5.82
C ALA A 272 8.27 -20.36 4.95
N ASP A 273 7.16 -20.68 4.28
CA ASP A 273 7.03 -21.80 3.34
C ASP A 273 7.95 -21.64 2.12
#